data_5865e2e5658d16e2989b255af0c04d4a
#
_entry.id   5865e2e5658d16e2989b255af0c04d4a
#
_cell.length_a   1.000
_cell.length_b   1.000
_cell.length_c   1.000
_cell.angle_alpha   90.00
_cell.angle_beta   90.00
_cell.angle_gamma   90.00
#
_symmetry.space_group_name_H-M   'P 1'
#
loop_
_entity.id
_entity.type
_entity.pdbx_description
1 polymer ?
#
loop_
_entity_poly.entity_id
_entity_poly.type
_entity_poly.pdbx_seq_one_letter_code
_entity_poly.pdbx_strand_id
1 'polypeptide(L)'
;MAVPAWEQVPRFRDMSGSAQPSSDGAEPVPARGERASEFVASAALRPAYGQPVPPAQTILLVEDDPGDALLVEELVADGAPGVRLEHVRSLAEAGAWLAAGLPDCVLLDLNLPDSHGLDALAQLREYTDQVAVVVMTGLDEEQTGLAAMAAGAQDYLVKGRVEPEWFGRAVRYAIQRKQAERTTAALRATTMRAAENARLERGLLPKPLLRGAPVVDVVSRYRPGRAHSLLGGDFYDVVQAEDGAVHALIGDVAGHGPDEAAIGVGLRLAWRTLVFSGITGACQLRLLEQVLVAERTGPHTFATLTTLYVPPGGDRAEVIRAGHPGMLVHSPAGTEWVEVPGGPAIGFMPGRADWPVSELTVPVGTGLILFTDGLFEVRTGADGGWLGEQGLLSIAESVTADQPARYLDELLGRVEAIAAPAGGLDDDVAIVYLRRRPREEVRGE
;
A
#
# COMPACT_ATOMS: atom_id res chain seq x y z
N MET A 1 0.68 39.41 40.20
CA MET A 1 1.46 38.55 39.30
C MET A 1 0.68 37.27 39.16
N ALA A 2 0.02 37.08 38.03
CA ALA A 2 -0.79 35.91 37.75
C ALA A 2 0.09 34.88 37.06
N VAL A 3 0.08 33.65 37.56
CA VAL A 3 0.81 32.48 37.04
C VAL A 3 0.11 32.02 35.76
N PRO A 4 0.81 31.76 34.67
CA PRO A 4 0.19 31.37 33.40
C PRO A 4 -0.34 29.91 33.42
N ALA A 5 -1.47 29.71 32.75
CA ALA A 5 -2.36 28.54 32.77
C ALA A 5 -1.85 27.22 32.11
N TRP A 6 -0.54 27.04 31.92
CA TRP A 6 0.01 25.82 31.30
C TRP A 6 0.52 24.73 32.27
N GLU A 7 0.38 24.97 33.58
CA GLU A 7 0.83 24.02 34.64
C GLU A 7 -0.20 22.94 35.00
N GLN A 8 -1.31 22.80 34.27
CA GLN A 8 -2.34 21.78 34.52
C GLN A 8 -2.53 20.84 33.35
N VAL A 9 -1.49 20.02 33.07
CA VAL A 9 -1.65 18.81 32.26
C VAL A 9 -1.32 17.64 33.16
N PRO A 10 -2.25 16.68 33.39
CA PRO A 10 -2.01 15.53 34.26
C PRO A 10 -0.97 14.61 33.64
N ARG A 11 0.05 14.27 34.43
CA ARG A 11 1.01 13.20 34.09
C ARG A 11 0.27 11.85 34.12
N PHE A 12 0.31 11.13 33.03
CA PHE A 12 -0.08 9.73 32.98
C PHE A 12 0.94 8.88 33.78
N ARG A 13 0.66 8.69 35.05
CA ARG A 13 1.21 7.59 35.87
C ARG A 13 0.25 7.30 37.01
N ASP A 14 -0.03 5.99 37.20
CA ASP A 14 -0.78 5.34 38.26
C ASP A 14 -2.22 4.93 37.92
N MET A 15 -2.29 3.79 37.21
CA MET A 15 -3.38 2.82 37.37
C MET A 15 -2.78 1.40 37.37
N SER A 16 -2.05 1.06 38.46
CA SER A 16 -1.81 -0.32 38.85
C SER A 16 -2.70 -0.62 40.06
N GLY A 17 -3.91 -1.04 39.80
CA GLY A 17 -4.86 -1.58 40.77
C GLY A 17 -4.72 -3.09 40.81
N SER A 18 -4.05 -3.60 41.84
CA SER A 18 -3.99 -5.01 42.21
C SER A 18 -5.37 -5.54 42.59
N ALA A 19 -5.84 -6.58 41.92
CA ALA A 19 -6.88 -7.48 42.40
C ALA A 19 -6.30 -8.89 42.50
N GLN A 20 -6.16 -9.38 43.71
CA GLN A 20 -5.82 -10.77 44.00
C GLN A 20 -7.04 -11.67 43.75
N PRO A 21 -6.87 -12.90 43.24
CA PRO A 21 -7.90 -13.90 43.24
C PRO A 21 -7.87 -14.74 44.50
N SER A 22 -9.03 -14.91 45.13
CA SER A 22 -9.29 -15.84 46.20
C SER A 22 -9.28 -17.29 45.71
N SER A 23 -8.54 -18.12 46.44
CA SER A 23 -8.53 -19.57 46.38
C SER A 23 -9.87 -20.17 46.83
N ASP A 24 -10.39 -21.17 46.14
CA ASP A 24 -10.89 -22.41 46.76
C ASP A 24 -11.34 -23.43 45.69
N GLY A 25 -11.00 -24.71 45.91
CA GLY A 25 -11.67 -25.88 45.37
C GLY A 25 -10.94 -26.74 44.36
N ALA A 26 -9.92 -27.48 44.81
CA ALA A 26 -9.42 -28.66 44.10
C ALA A 26 -10.27 -29.89 44.41
N GLU A 27 -10.60 -30.70 43.42
CA GLU A 27 -10.62 -32.18 43.51
C GLU A 27 -10.72 -32.83 42.11
N PRO A 28 -10.45 -34.15 41.93
CA PRO A 28 -9.31 -34.57 41.09
C PRO A 28 -9.73 -35.37 39.83
N VAL A 29 -8.76 -35.52 38.96
CA VAL A 29 -8.76 -36.37 37.74
C VAL A 29 -8.73 -37.85 38.14
N PRO A 30 -9.39 -38.75 37.36
CA PRO A 30 -8.77 -40.02 37.03
C PRO A 30 -8.52 -40.25 35.56
N ALA A 31 -7.38 -40.84 35.30
CA ALA A 31 -6.87 -41.26 34.00
C ALA A 31 -7.43 -42.63 33.57
N ARG A 32 -7.27 -42.87 32.26
CA ARG A 32 -7.19 -44.15 31.53
C ARG A 32 -8.45 -44.68 30.83
N GLY A 33 -8.23 -44.93 29.55
CA GLY A 33 -8.60 -46.21 28.93
C GLY A 33 -9.14 -46.11 27.53
N GLU A 34 -8.26 -46.47 26.59
CA GLU A 34 -8.49 -46.99 25.25
C GLU A 34 -9.91 -47.48 24.94
N ARG A 35 -10.43 -47.07 23.74
CA ARG A 35 -10.76 -47.96 22.60
C ARG A 35 -11.40 -47.16 21.48
N ALA A 36 -10.80 -47.32 20.32
CA ALA A 36 -11.41 -47.02 19.03
C ALA A 36 -12.57 -47.95 18.77
N SER A 37 -13.69 -47.44 18.28
CA SER A 37 -14.49 -48.06 17.21
C SER A 37 -15.71 -47.21 16.88
N GLU A 38 -15.88 -46.90 15.62
CA GLU A 38 -17.12 -46.79 14.86
C GLU A 38 -18.35 -46.17 15.50
N PHE A 39 -18.64 -44.94 15.14
CA PHE A 39 -20.01 -44.52 14.89
C PHE A 39 -20.04 -43.48 13.74
N VAL A 40 -20.27 -43.97 12.54
CA VAL A 40 -20.82 -43.18 11.45
C VAL A 40 -22.24 -42.84 11.82
N ALA A 41 -22.46 -41.68 12.44
CA ALA A 41 -23.77 -41.13 12.63
C ALA A 41 -24.02 -40.07 11.56
N SER A 42 -24.89 -40.42 10.63
CA SER A 42 -25.60 -39.57 9.69
C SER A 42 -25.97 -38.23 10.31
N ALA A 43 -25.18 -37.19 10.08
CA ALA A 43 -25.61 -35.82 10.34
C ALA A 43 -26.52 -35.41 9.18
N ALA A 44 -27.81 -35.47 9.43
CA ALA A 44 -28.83 -34.87 8.58
C ALA A 44 -28.45 -33.39 8.34
N LEU A 45 -28.17 -33.06 7.09
CA LEU A 45 -28.02 -31.70 6.61
C LEU A 45 -29.26 -30.88 7.00
N ARG A 46 -29.14 -30.06 8.04
CA ARG A 46 -30.05 -28.96 8.24
C ARG A 46 -29.86 -27.98 7.10
N PRO A 47 -30.90 -27.55 6.39
CA PRO A 47 -30.76 -26.50 5.40
C PRO A 47 -30.29 -25.24 6.11
N ALA A 48 -29.16 -24.69 5.68
CA ALA A 48 -28.66 -23.40 6.15
C ALA A 48 -29.68 -22.33 5.75
N TYR A 49 -30.37 -21.79 6.74
CA TYR A 49 -31.23 -20.63 6.59
C TYR A 49 -30.37 -19.42 6.22
N GLY A 50 -30.68 -18.80 5.07
CA GLY A 50 -30.24 -17.43 4.75
C GLY A 50 -29.03 -17.32 3.87
N GLN A 51 -28.96 -18.03 2.74
CA GLN A 51 -28.22 -17.47 1.62
C GLN A 51 -29.03 -16.29 1.07
N PRO A 52 -28.44 -15.09 0.85
CA PRO A 52 -29.14 -14.01 0.18
C PRO A 52 -29.56 -14.54 -1.19
N VAL A 53 -30.84 -14.45 -1.51
CA VAL A 53 -31.35 -14.71 -2.85
C VAL A 53 -30.57 -13.78 -3.77
N PRO A 54 -29.84 -14.28 -4.77
CA PRO A 54 -29.14 -13.41 -5.69
C PRO A 54 -30.14 -12.43 -6.29
N PRO A 55 -29.78 -11.15 -6.48
CA PRO A 55 -30.68 -10.19 -7.09
C PRO A 55 -31.18 -10.76 -8.42
N ALA A 56 -32.47 -10.62 -8.69
CA ALA A 56 -33.08 -11.11 -9.93
C ALA A 56 -32.31 -10.52 -11.12
N GLN A 57 -31.76 -11.37 -11.97
CA GLN A 57 -31.07 -10.92 -13.18
C GLN A 57 -32.05 -10.21 -14.09
N THR A 58 -31.62 -9.11 -14.71
CA THR A 58 -32.44 -8.34 -15.62
C THR A 58 -31.95 -8.52 -17.06
N ILE A 59 -32.84 -8.92 -17.95
CA ILE A 59 -32.61 -9.00 -19.38
C ILE A 59 -33.39 -7.88 -20.06
N LEU A 60 -32.74 -7.12 -20.94
CA LEU A 60 -33.36 -6.16 -21.83
C LEU A 60 -33.52 -6.80 -23.21
N LEU A 61 -34.75 -6.98 -23.66
CA LEU A 61 -35.09 -7.40 -25.02
C LEU A 61 -35.30 -6.16 -25.89
N VAL A 62 -34.59 -6.10 -27.03
CA VAL A 62 -34.74 -5.08 -28.04
C VAL A 62 -35.32 -5.76 -29.30
N GLU A 63 -36.65 -5.63 -29.53
CA GLU A 63 -37.38 -6.37 -30.53
C GLU A 63 -38.66 -5.57 -30.92
N ASP A 64 -38.85 -5.30 -32.21
CA ASP A 64 -40.00 -4.50 -32.68
C ASP A 64 -41.23 -5.35 -33.01
N ASP A 65 -41.04 -6.63 -33.40
CA ASP A 65 -42.14 -7.52 -33.71
C ASP A 65 -42.76 -8.11 -32.42
N PRO A 66 -44.06 -7.85 -32.15
CA PRO A 66 -44.69 -8.34 -30.92
C PRO A 66 -44.86 -9.86 -30.88
N GLY A 67 -44.83 -10.56 -32.02
CA GLY A 67 -44.89 -12.02 -32.04
C GLY A 67 -43.55 -12.65 -31.64
N ASP A 68 -42.46 -12.09 -32.13
CA ASP A 68 -41.12 -12.52 -31.74
C ASP A 68 -40.81 -12.19 -30.26
N ALA A 69 -41.30 -11.01 -29.79
CA ALA A 69 -41.19 -10.66 -28.38
C ALA A 69 -41.91 -11.66 -27.46
N LEU A 70 -43.12 -12.08 -27.83
CA LEU A 70 -43.88 -13.06 -27.08
C LEU A 70 -43.17 -14.43 -27.03
N LEU A 71 -42.54 -14.87 -28.14
CA LEU A 71 -41.74 -16.10 -28.15
C LEU A 71 -40.54 -16.01 -27.19
N VAL A 72 -39.90 -14.84 -27.11
CA VAL A 72 -38.78 -14.64 -26.13
C VAL A 72 -39.30 -14.61 -24.71
N GLU A 73 -40.48 -14.02 -24.42
CA GLU A 73 -41.11 -14.05 -23.11
C GLU A 73 -41.37 -15.50 -22.66
N GLU A 74 -41.89 -16.37 -23.53
CA GLU A 74 -42.08 -17.82 -23.25
C GLU A 74 -40.73 -18.51 -22.99
N LEU A 75 -39.69 -18.26 -23.80
CA LEU A 75 -38.36 -18.82 -23.60
C LEU A 75 -37.74 -18.39 -22.26
N VAL A 76 -37.93 -17.15 -21.82
CA VAL A 76 -37.47 -16.66 -20.52
C VAL A 76 -38.24 -17.32 -19.38
N ALA A 77 -39.56 -17.42 -19.50
CA ALA A 77 -40.40 -18.01 -18.45
C ALA A 77 -40.03 -19.49 -18.18
N ASP A 78 -39.77 -20.26 -19.24
CA ASP A 78 -39.48 -21.69 -19.14
C ASP A 78 -37.96 -21.97 -18.94
N GLY A 79 -37.07 -21.21 -19.59
CA GLY A 79 -35.63 -21.48 -19.61
C GLY A 79 -34.79 -20.72 -18.58
N ALA A 80 -35.32 -19.62 -18.04
CA ALA A 80 -34.61 -18.74 -17.11
C ALA A 80 -35.53 -18.25 -15.96
N PRO A 81 -36.09 -19.16 -15.15
CA PRO A 81 -37.01 -18.75 -14.09
C PRO A 81 -36.33 -17.83 -13.07
N GLY A 82 -36.99 -16.72 -12.71
CA GLY A 82 -36.49 -15.71 -11.80
C GLY A 82 -35.70 -14.58 -12.46
N VAL A 83 -35.57 -14.55 -13.78
CA VAL A 83 -35.06 -13.42 -14.55
C VAL A 83 -36.20 -12.42 -14.79
N ARG A 84 -35.88 -11.13 -14.70
CA ARG A 84 -36.77 -10.05 -15.06
C ARG A 84 -36.52 -9.66 -16.51
N LEU A 85 -37.53 -9.75 -17.36
CA LEU A 85 -37.47 -9.32 -18.73
C LEU A 85 -38.07 -7.91 -18.87
N GLU A 86 -37.31 -6.99 -19.45
CA GLU A 86 -37.77 -5.69 -19.89
C GLU A 86 -37.73 -5.65 -21.41
N HIS A 87 -38.76 -5.08 -22.07
CA HIS A 87 -38.87 -5.08 -23.49
C HIS A 87 -38.98 -3.63 -24.05
N VAL A 88 -38.19 -3.38 -25.06
CA VAL A 88 -38.17 -2.13 -25.83
C VAL A 88 -38.19 -2.42 -27.35
N ARG A 89 -38.72 -1.50 -28.16
CA ARG A 89 -39.01 -1.76 -29.57
C ARG A 89 -38.03 -1.12 -30.54
N SER A 90 -37.02 -0.42 -30.07
CA SER A 90 -36.05 0.26 -30.89
C SER A 90 -34.72 0.46 -30.16
N LEU A 91 -33.64 0.70 -30.86
CA LEU A 91 -32.38 1.08 -30.28
C LEU A 91 -32.41 2.41 -29.51
N ALA A 92 -33.21 3.36 -30.00
CA ALA A 92 -33.42 4.64 -29.32
C ALA A 92 -34.03 4.43 -27.91
N GLU A 93 -35.05 3.55 -27.80
CA GLU A 93 -35.64 3.17 -26.50
C GLU A 93 -34.63 2.40 -25.65
N ALA A 94 -33.83 1.50 -26.22
CA ALA A 94 -32.78 0.79 -25.53
C ALA A 94 -31.73 1.75 -24.97
N GLY A 95 -31.31 2.77 -25.73
CA GLY A 95 -30.40 3.80 -25.27
C GLY A 95 -30.95 4.59 -24.09
N ALA A 96 -32.24 4.96 -24.13
CA ALA A 96 -32.89 5.66 -23.01
C ALA A 96 -32.98 4.77 -21.75
N TRP A 97 -33.24 3.49 -21.90
CA TRP A 97 -33.28 2.51 -20.80
C TRP A 97 -31.87 2.32 -20.20
N LEU A 98 -30.83 2.15 -21.06
CA LEU A 98 -29.45 1.97 -20.63
C LEU A 98 -28.86 3.20 -19.92
N ALA A 99 -29.36 4.39 -20.21
CA ALA A 99 -28.99 5.61 -19.49
C ALA A 99 -29.50 5.64 -18.04
N ALA A 100 -30.58 4.92 -17.74
CA ALA A 100 -31.18 4.83 -16.41
C ALA A 100 -30.60 3.67 -15.57
N GLY A 101 -30.04 2.62 -16.22
CA GLY A 101 -29.48 1.45 -15.55
C GLY A 101 -28.90 0.45 -16.53
N LEU A 102 -28.13 -0.52 -16.02
CA LEU A 102 -27.55 -1.56 -16.86
C LEU A 102 -28.25 -2.91 -16.57
N PRO A 103 -28.72 -3.63 -17.61
CA PRO A 103 -29.18 -5.00 -17.48
C PRO A 103 -27.98 -5.95 -17.37
N ASP A 104 -28.23 -7.19 -16.97
CA ASP A 104 -27.21 -8.24 -16.99
C ASP A 104 -26.92 -8.71 -18.42
N CYS A 105 -27.95 -8.71 -19.28
CA CYS A 105 -27.85 -9.11 -20.67
C CYS A 105 -28.80 -8.29 -21.54
N VAL A 106 -28.41 -8.02 -22.77
CA VAL A 106 -29.27 -7.51 -23.85
C VAL A 106 -29.50 -8.63 -24.85
N LEU A 107 -30.77 -8.92 -25.15
CA LEU A 107 -31.15 -9.70 -26.32
C LEU A 107 -31.48 -8.72 -27.44
N LEU A 108 -30.73 -8.78 -28.49
CA LEU A 108 -30.80 -7.80 -29.58
C LEU A 108 -31.27 -8.43 -30.88
N ASP A 109 -32.44 -8.01 -31.37
CA ASP A 109 -32.79 -8.25 -32.75
C ASP A 109 -31.96 -7.39 -33.70
N LEU A 110 -31.58 -7.95 -34.84
CA LEU A 110 -30.77 -7.25 -35.83
C LEU A 110 -31.62 -6.46 -36.87
N ASN A 111 -32.94 -6.68 -36.92
CA ASN A 111 -33.83 -6.04 -37.85
C ASN A 111 -34.81 -5.09 -37.16
N LEU A 112 -34.29 -3.99 -36.64
CA LEU A 112 -35.04 -2.99 -35.90
C LEU A 112 -35.49 -1.84 -36.84
N PRO A 113 -36.55 -1.09 -36.48
CA PRO A 113 -37.06 0.01 -37.33
C PRO A 113 -36.06 1.16 -37.50
N ASP A 114 -35.14 1.32 -36.58
CA ASP A 114 -34.14 2.40 -36.55
C ASP A 114 -32.70 1.91 -36.81
N SER A 115 -32.46 0.59 -36.98
CA SER A 115 -31.14 0.06 -37.34
C SER A 115 -31.22 -1.38 -37.86
N HIS A 116 -30.29 -1.79 -38.72
CA HIS A 116 -30.29 -3.11 -39.35
C HIS A 116 -28.93 -3.81 -39.30
N GLY A 117 -28.96 -5.13 -39.19
CA GLY A 117 -27.76 -5.98 -39.22
C GLY A 117 -26.75 -5.66 -38.11
N LEU A 118 -25.48 -5.67 -38.47
CA LEU A 118 -24.42 -5.40 -37.51
C LEU A 118 -24.35 -3.96 -37.02
N ASP A 119 -24.97 -3.04 -37.74
CA ASP A 119 -25.04 -1.62 -37.30
C ASP A 119 -25.85 -1.49 -36.02
N ALA A 120 -26.87 -2.35 -35.81
CA ALA A 120 -27.63 -2.39 -34.56
C ALA A 120 -26.73 -2.76 -33.37
N LEU A 121 -25.85 -3.76 -33.52
CA LEU A 121 -24.89 -4.14 -32.49
C LEU A 121 -23.85 -3.03 -32.25
N ALA A 122 -23.33 -2.41 -33.30
CA ALA A 122 -22.37 -1.30 -33.19
C ALA A 122 -22.96 -0.09 -32.44
N GLN A 123 -24.19 0.33 -32.78
CA GLN A 123 -24.88 1.41 -32.08
C GLN A 123 -25.21 1.07 -30.62
N LEU A 124 -25.64 -0.18 -30.32
CA LEU A 124 -25.84 -0.60 -28.96
C LEU A 124 -24.54 -0.50 -28.14
N ARG A 125 -23.38 -0.82 -28.74
CA ARG A 125 -22.06 -0.72 -28.13
C ARG A 125 -21.62 0.73 -27.85
N GLU A 126 -22.15 1.71 -28.60
CA GLU A 126 -21.93 3.14 -28.29
C GLU A 126 -22.60 3.55 -26.98
N TYR A 127 -23.77 2.96 -26.67
CA TYR A 127 -24.43 3.21 -25.37
C TYR A 127 -23.72 2.52 -24.22
N THR A 128 -23.24 1.29 -24.40
CA THR A 128 -22.52 0.54 -23.36
C THR A 128 -21.71 -0.63 -23.92
N ASP A 129 -20.50 -0.78 -23.43
CA ASP A 129 -19.66 -1.96 -23.64
C ASP A 129 -19.66 -2.93 -22.45
N GLN A 130 -20.41 -2.60 -21.39
CA GLN A 130 -20.36 -3.28 -20.10
C GLN A 130 -21.32 -4.46 -19.99
N VAL A 131 -22.28 -4.59 -20.89
CA VAL A 131 -23.37 -5.56 -20.81
C VAL A 131 -23.12 -6.73 -21.76
N ALA A 132 -23.52 -7.94 -21.37
CA ALA A 132 -23.54 -9.08 -22.28
C ALA A 132 -24.58 -8.84 -23.39
N VAL A 133 -24.24 -9.13 -24.63
CA VAL A 133 -25.18 -9.00 -25.78
C VAL A 133 -25.30 -10.35 -26.45
N VAL A 134 -26.52 -10.86 -26.52
CA VAL A 134 -26.88 -12.05 -27.29
C VAL A 134 -27.76 -11.58 -28.46
N VAL A 135 -27.33 -11.90 -29.68
CA VAL A 135 -28.03 -11.47 -30.87
C VAL A 135 -29.12 -12.48 -31.24
N MET A 136 -30.27 -12.02 -31.63
CA MET A 136 -31.38 -12.82 -32.14
C MET A 136 -31.41 -12.70 -33.67
N THR A 137 -31.39 -13.83 -34.40
CA THR A 137 -31.34 -13.86 -35.87
C THR A 137 -32.51 -14.68 -36.46
N GLY A 138 -32.91 -14.35 -37.68
CA GLY A 138 -33.87 -15.19 -38.39
C GLY A 138 -33.28 -16.52 -38.88
N LEU A 139 -34.15 -17.37 -39.43
CA LEU A 139 -33.83 -18.74 -39.87
C LEU A 139 -32.73 -18.84 -40.95
N ASP A 140 -32.64 -17.84 -41.81
CA ASP A 140 -31.70 -17.82 -42.95
C ASP A 140 -30.45 -16.93 -42.68
N GLU A 141 -30.25 -16.43 -41.46
CA GLU A 141 -29.25 -15.42 -41.10
C GLU A 141 -28.09 -15.99 -40.25
N GLU A 142 -27.77 -17.28 -40.33
CA GLU A 142 -26.71 -17.88 -39.51
C GLU A 142 -25.34 -17.24 -39.77
N GLN A 143 -25.04 -16.79 -40.99
CA GLN A 143 -23.79 -16.08 -41.29
C GLN A 143 -23.74 -14.72 -40.59
N THR A 144 -24.87 -14.02 -40.45
CA THR A 144 -24.98 -12.77 -39.73
C THR A 144 -24.75 -12.96 -38.22
N GLY A 145 -25.25 -14.07 -37.66
CA GLY A 145 -24.98 -14.44 -36.26
C GLY A 145 -23.49 -14.66 -35.98
N LEU A 146 -22.79 -15.38 -36.88
CA LEU A 146 -21.33 -15.57 -36.75
C LEU A 146 -20.56 -14.23 -36.90
N ALA A 147 -20.99 -13.36 -37.80
CA ALA A 147 -20.40 -12.04 -37.95
C ALA A 147 -20.66 -11.14 -36.72
N ALA A 148 -21.81 -11.25 -36.06
CA ALA A 148 -22.10 -10.57 -34.80
C ALA A 148 -21.20 -11.01 -33.66
N MET A 149 -20.87 -12.31 -33.60
CA MET A 149 -19.86 -12.81 -32.66
C MET A 149 -18.48 -12.19 -32.89
N ALA A 150 -18.06 -12.07 -34.14
CA ALA A 150 -16.80 -11.40 -34.49
C ALA A 150 -16.83 -9.89 -34.18
N ALA A 151 -18.02 -9.26 -34.22
CA ALA A 151 -18.23 -7.88 -33.84
C ALA A 151 -18.43 -7.65 -32.35
N GLY A 152 -18.30 -8.68 -31.53
CA GLY A 152 -18.28 -8.57 -30.07
C GLY A 152 -19.54 -9.04 -29.33
N ALA A 153 -20.55 -9.60 -30.00
CA ALA A 153 -21.64 -10.30 -29.31
C ALA A 153 -21.08 -11.48 -28.51
N GLN A 154 -21.70 -11.81 -27.38
CA GLN A 154 -21.28 -12.95 -26.56
C GLN A 154 -21.82 -14.26 -27.11
N ASP A 155 -23.00 -14.22 -27.74
CA ASP A 155 -23.61 -15.38 -28.40
C ASP A 155 -24.64 -14.91 -29.42
N TYR A 156 -25.15 -15.86 -30.24
CA TYR A 156 -26.31 -15.62 -31.10
C TYR A 156 -27.32 -16.78 -31.00
N LEU A 157 -28.60 -16.47 -31.18
CA LEU A 157 -29.69 -17.42 -31.14
C LEU A 157 -30.58 -17.29 -32.38
N VAL A 158 -30.97 -18.42 -32.95
CA VAL A 158 -31.86 -18.42 -34.12
C VAL A 158 -33.31 -18.51 -33.67
N LYS A 159 -34.11 -17.47 -33.98
CA LYS A 159 -35.55 -17.38 -33.65
C LYS A 159 -36.31 -18.63 -34.13
N GLY A 160 -37.17 -19.18 -33.27
CA GLY A 160 -37.97 -20.37 -33.59
C GLY A 160 -37.26 -21.72 -33.61
N ARG A 161 -35.95 -21.78 -33.35
CA ARG A 161 -35.16 -23.05 -33.22
C ARG A 161 -34.59 -23.29 -31.82
N VAL A 162 -34.66 -22.31 -30.94
CA VAL A 162 -34.05 -22.41 -29.62
C VAL A 162 -35.05 -23.01 -28.61
N GLU A 163 -34.63 -24.09 -27.95
CA GLU A 163 -35.38 -24.69 -26.85
C GLU A 163 -35.10 -23.86 -25.56
N PRO A 164 -36.06 -23.79 -24.62
CA PRO A 164 -35.94 -23.00 -23.39
C PRO A 164 -34.67 -23.30 -22.58
N GLU A 165 -34.30 -24.58 -22.46
CA GLU A 165 -33.09 -24.97 -21.72
C GLU A 165 -31.80 -24.43 -22.36
N TRP A 166 -31.71 -24.44 -23.70
CA TRP A 166 -30.58 -23.88 -24.44
C TRP A 166 -30.53 -22.36 -24.34
N PHE A 167 -31.68 -21.71 -24.44
CA PHE A 167 -31.81 -20.27 -24.23
C PHE A 167 -31.26 -19.85 -22.87
N GLY A 168 -31.74 -20.47 -21.81
CA GLY A 168 -31.30 -20.16 -20.45
C GLY A 168 -29.79 -20.40 -20.23
N ARG A 169 -29.21 -21.39 -20.93
CA ARG A 169 -27.76 -21.63 -20.94
C ARG A 169 -27.00 -20.54 -21.65
N ALA A 170 -27.39 -20.20 -22.87
CA ALA A 170 -26.73 -19.17 -23.67
C ALA A 170 -26.67 -17.83 -22.92
N VAL A 171 -27.79 -17.38 -22.36
CA VAL A 171 -27.86 -16.14 -21.56
C VAL A 171 -26.93 -16.20 -20.34
N ARG A 172 -26.99 -17.31 -19.56
CA ARG A 172 -26.10 -17.44 -18.39
C ARG A 172 -24.62 -17.42 -18.77
N TYR A 173 -24.22 -18.13 -19.82
CA TYR A 173 -22.85 -18.15 -20.29
C TYR A 173 -22.42 -16.77 -20.83
N ALA A 174 -23.30 -16.07 -21.57
CA ALA A 174 -23.02 -14.73 -22.04
C ALA A 174 -22.74 -13.76 -20.87
N ILE A 175 -23.58 -13.79 -19.85
CA ILE A 175 -23.41 -12.96 -18.63
C ILE A 175 -22.10 -13.31 -17.92
N GLN A 176 -21.85 -14.60 -17.66
CA GLN A 176 -20.62 -15.06 -16.97
C GLN A 176 -19.36 -14.68 -17.74
N ARG A 177 -19.36 -14.87 -19.06
CA ARG A 177 -18.23 -14.51 -19.93
C ARG A 177 -17.95 -13.01 -19.87
N LYS A 178 -18.99 -12.18 -19.96
CA LYS A 178 -18.85 -10.72 -19.88
C LYS A 178 -18.34 -10.27 -18.52
N GLN A 179 -18.82 -10.85 -17.44
CA GLN A 179 -18.35 -10.59 -16.08
C GLN A 179 -16.87 -10.97 -15.90
N ALA A 180 -16.45 -12.13 -16.42
CA ALA A 180 -15.05 -12.55 -16.38
C ALA A 180 -14.13 -11.61 -17.20
N GLU A 181 -14.57 -11.17 -18.38
CA GLU A 181 -13.87 -10.17 -19.20
C GLU A 181 -13.68 -8.85 -18.44
N ARG A 182 -14.73 -8.33 -17.79
CA ARG A 182 -14.71 -7.10 -16.98
C ARG A 182 -13.76 -7.22 -15.79
N THR A 183 -13.87 -8.33 -15.05
CA THR A 183 -13.00 -8.57 -13.88
C THR A 183 -11.53 -8.64 -14.30
N THR A 184 -11.25 -9.32 -15.41
CA THR A 184 -9.88 -9.44 -15.95
C THR A 184 -9.34 -8.08 -16.41
N ALA A 185 -10.15 -7.28 -17.09
CA ALA A 185 -9.78 -5.93 -17.54
C ALA A 185 -9.53 -4.99 -16.35
N ALA A 186 -10.39 -5.02 -15.34
CA ALA A 186 -10.23 -4.23 -14.12
C ALA A 186 -8.94 -4.62 -13.36
N LEU A 187 -8.67 -5.92 -13.21
CA LEU A 187 -7.45 -6.40 -12.57
C LEU A 187 -6.20 -5.96 -13.34
N ARG A 188 -6.21 -6.07 -14.67
CA ARG A 188 -5.09 -5.60 -15.51
C ARG A 188 -4.86 -4.10 -15.37
N ALA A 189 -5.92 -3.30 -15.37
CA ALA A 189 -5.82 -1.85 -15.20
C ALA A 189 -5.24 -1.50 -13.81
N THR A 190 -5.67 -2.19 -12.76
CA THR A 190 -5.14 -1.99 -11.39
C THR A 190 -3.67 -2.38 -11.30
N THR A 191 -3.28 -3.53 -11.86
CA THR A 191 -1.88 -3.98 -11.85
C THR A 191 -0.97 -3.07 -12.68
N MET A 192 -1.43 -2.56 -13.82
CA MET A 192 -0.66 -1.60 -14.62
C MET A 192 -0.44 -0.29 -13.86
N ARG A 193 -1.49 0.27 -13.24
CA ARG A 193 -1.36 1.49 -12.42
C ARG A 193 -0.41 1.30 -11.25
N ALA A 194 -0.53 0.16 -10.54
CA ALA A 194 0.39 -0.16 -9.45
C ALA A 194 1.84 -0.27 -9.93
N ALA A 195 2.10 -0.90 -11.08
CA ALA A 195 3.45 -1.02 -11.65
C ALA A 195 4.02 0.33 -12.09
N GLU A 196 3.20 1.23 -12.63
CA GLU A 196 3.59 2.58 -13.04
C GLU A 196 3.93 3.44 -11.81
N ASN A 197 3.08 3.44 -10.79
CA ASN A 197 3.35 4.12 -9.52
C ASN A 197 4.65 3.60 -8.90
N ALA A 198 4.81 2.29 -8.80
CA ALA A 198 6.03 1.67 -8.28
C ALA A 198 7.30 2.07 -9.07
N ARG A 199 7.19 2.33 -10.36
CA ARG A 199 8.31 2.82 -11.18
C ARG A 199 8.65 4.28 -10.87
N LEU A 200 7.65 5.15 -10.71
CA LEU A 200 7.83 6.55 -10.32
C LEU A 200 8.46 6.64 -8.93
N GLU A 201 7.92 5.92 -7.96
CA GLU A 201 8.40 5.90 -6.58
C GLU A 201 9.87 5.43 -6.49
N ARG A 202 10.25 4.36 -7.19
CA ARG A 202 11.68 3.94 -7.26
C ARG A 202 12.59 5.00 -7.85
N GLY A 203 12.11 5.84 -8.75
CA GLY A 203 12.84 6.97 -9.30
C GLY A 203 13.06 8.10 -8.27
N LEU A 204 12.21 8.18 -7.27
CA LEU A 204 12.28 9.18 -6.20
C LEU A 204 13.16 8.75 -5.03
N LEU A 205 13.45 7.45 -4.86
CA LEU A 205 14.37 6.99 -3.81
C LEU A 205 15.76 7.57 -4.03
N PRO A 206 16.41 8.11 -2.99
CA PRO A 206 17.73 8.73 -3.12
C PRO A 206 18.80 7.71 -3.41
N LYS A 207 19.76 8.12 -4.25
CA LYS A 207 21.04 7.44 -4.37
C LYS A 207 22.09 8.32 -3.73
N PRO A 208 22.92 7.79 -2.79
CA PRO A 208 24.02 8.56 -2.20
C PRO A 208 24.89 9.22 -3.28
N LEU A 209 25.10 10.53 -3.17
CA LEU A 209 25.93 11.30 -4.09
C LEU A 209 27.35 11.41 -3.52
N LEU A 210 28.16 10.37 -3.72
CA LEU A 210 29.53 10.32 -3.27
C LEU A 210 30.46 10.54 -4.46
N ARG A 211 31.59 11.27 -4.23
CA ARG A 211 32.57 11.60 -5.22
C ARG A 211 33.95 11.00 -4.83
N GLY A 212 34.62 10.36 -5.75
CA GLY A 212 35.98 9.81 -5.52
C GLY A 212 36.00 8.71 -4.45
N ALA A 213 37.01 8.77 -3.56
CA ALA A 213 37.15 7.87 -2.41
C ALA A 213 36.61 8.56 -1.15
N PRO A 214 35.34 8.31 -0.77
CA PRO A 214 34.74 8.95 0.40
C PRO A 214 35.41 8.45 1.68
N VAL A 215 35.46 9.32 2.70
CA VAL A 215 36.00 8.99 4.04
C VAL A 215 35.11 8.03 4.81
N VAL A 216 33.91 7.78 4.28
CA VAL A 216 32.91 6.87 4.87
C VAL A 216 32.38 5.89 3.83
N ASP A 217 32.15 4.64 4.23
CA ASP A 217 31.27 3.72 3.53
C ASP A 217 29.83 4.11 3.81
N VAL A 218 28.99 4.16 2.80
CA VAL A 218 27.58 4.47 2.94
C VAL A 218 26.74 3.32 2.40
N VAL A 219 25.84 2.83 3.22
CA VAL A 219 24.82 1.84 2.83
C VAL A 219 23.47 2.33 3.32
N SER A 220 22.47 2.25 2.48
CA SER A 220 21.09 2.59 2.85
C SER A 220 20.14 1.46 2.52
N ARG A 221 19.06 1.37 3.28
CA ARG A 221 17.93 0.48 3.04
C ARG A 221 16.64 1.26 3.22
N TYR A 222 15.66 0.90 2.41
CA TYR A 222 14.28 1.38 2.53
C TYR A 222 13.34 0.19 2.42
N ARG A 223 12.35 0.11 3.29
CA ARG A 223 11.29 -0.87 3.27
C ARG A 223 9.96 -0.17 3.43
N PRO A 224 9.03 -0.34 2.49
CA PRO A 224 7.70 0.20 2.66
C PRO A 224 6.95 -0.59 3.73
N GLY A 225 6.10 0.10 4.48
CA GLY A 225 5.14 -0.48 5.40
C GLY A 225 4.01 -1.22 4.67
N ARG A 226 2.93 -1.56 5.40
CA ARG A 226 1.78 -2.32 4.85
C ARG A 226 0.94 -1.54 3.85
N ALA A 227 1.03 -0.22 3.79
CA ALA A 227 0.34 0.56 2.79
C ALA A 227 0.85 0.18 1.40
N HIS A 228 -0.04 0.10 0.42
CA HIS A 228 0.26 -0.34 -0.95
C HIS A 228 1.13 0.65 -1.74
N SER A 229 1.67 1.67 -1.09
CA SER A 229 2.63 2.65 -1.60
C SER A 229 4.05 2.14 -1.35
N LEU A 230 4.96 2.38 -2.28
CA LEU A 230 6.40 2.09 -2.12
C LEU A 230 7.16 3.24 -1.44
N LEU A 231 6.52 4.41 -1.27
CA LEU A 231 7.05 5.57 -0.56
C LEU A 231 6.01 6.08 0.43
N GLY A 232 6.45 6.33 1.65
CA GLY A 232 5.70 7.01 2.69
C GLY A 232 6.37 8.31 3.13
N GLY A 233 6.15 8.70 4.39
CA GLY A 233 6.72 9.89 5.00
C GLY A 233 8.22 9.87 5.16
N ASP A 234 8.82 8.68 5.20
CA ASP A 234 10.24 8.46 5.41
C ASP A 234 11.11 8.96 4.25
N PHE A 235 12.13 9.71 4.57
CA PHE A 235 13.09 10.21 3.59
C PHE A 235 14.52 10.22 4.14
N TYR A 236 15.48 10.05 3.25
CA TYR A 236 16.90 10.15 3.59
C TYR A 236 17.71 10.67 2.41
N ASP A 237 18.92 11.14 2.67
CA ASP A 237 19.89 11.48 1.63
C ASP A 237 21.31 11.43 2.19
N VAL A 238 22.29 11.20 1.31
CA VAL A 238 23.70 11.30 1.63
C VAL A 238 24.42 12.00 0.48
N VAL A 239 25.15 13.06 0.78
CA VAL A 239 25.83 13.90 -0.18
C VAL A 239 27.25 14.16 0.27
N GLN A 240 28.22 14.00 -0.61
CA GLN A 240 29.58 14.48 -0.41
C GLN A 240 29.73 15.85 -1.06
N ALA A 241 30.09 16.84 -0.26
CA ALA A 241 30.36 18.21 -0.73
C ALA A 241 31.70 18.31 -1.46
N GLU A 242 31.98 19.45 -2.10
CA GLU A 242 33.19 19.66 -2.89
C GLU A 242 34.48 19.65 -2.05
N ASP A 243 34.42 20.07 -0.79
CA ASP A 243 35.49 20.03 0.18
C ASP A 243 35.79 18.60 0.70
N GLY A 244 34.98 17.61 0.29
CA GLY A 244 35.09 16.21 0.71
C GLY A 244 34.34 15.86 1.97
N ALA A 245 33.66 16.81 2.61
CA ALA A 245 32.78 16.55 3.73
C ALA A 245 31.58 15.70 3.31
N VAL A 246 31.13 14.82 4.19
CA VAL A 246 29.95 13.99 3.95
C VAL A 246 28.79 14.48 4.85
N HIS A 247 27.68 14.74 4.23
CA HIS A 247 26.44 15.11 4.88
C HIS A 247 25.44 13.98 4.73
N ALA A 248 24.70 13.69 5.79
CA ALA A 248 23.58 12.75 5.74
C ALA A 248 22.33 13.38 6.38
N LEU A 249 21.19 12.99 5.86
CA LEU A 249 19.87 13.35 6.34
C LEU A 249 19.04 12.08 6.44
N ILE A 250 18.28 11.94 7.50
CA ILE A 250 17.16 11.02 7.61
C ILE A 250 16.02 11.75 8.32
N GLY A 251 14.80 11.43 7.97
CA GLY A 251 13.61 12.01 8.60
C GLY A 251 12.35 11.29 8.20
N ASP A 252 11.29 11.67 8.87
CA ASP A 252 9.94 11.16 8.67
C ASP A 252 8.92 12.30 8.76
N VAL A 253 7.98 12.35 7.83
CA VAL A 253 6.85 13.28 7.80
C VAL A 253 5.67 12.64 8.49
N ALA A 254 5.18 13.26 9.56
CA ALA A 254 4.06 12.73 10.35
C ALA A 254 2.82 12.45 9.50
N GLY A 255 2.39 11.20 9.48
CA GLY A 255 1.31 10.68 8.67
C GLY A 255 1.80 9.66 7.64
N HIS A 256 0.91 9.20 6.78
CA HIS A 256 1.24 8.19 5.77
C HIS A 256 0.50 8.48 4.45
N GLY A 257 1.16 8.25 3.36
CA GLY A 257 0.54 8.34 2.04
C GLY A 257 1.31 9.22 1.04
N PRO A 258 0.69 9.47 -0.13
CA PRO A 258 1.35 10.19 -1.22
C PRO A 258 1.66 11.65 -0.91
N ASP A 259 0.85 12.30 -0.07
CA ASP A 259 1.03 13.72 0.29
C ASP A 259 2.24 13.88 1.21
N GLU A 260 2.39 13.00 2.22
CA GLU A 260 3.53 12.96 3.12
C GLU A 260 4.81 12.58 2.37
N ALA A 261 4.73 11.61 1.46
CA ALA A 261 5.83 11.25 0.58
C ALA A 261 6.31 12.42 -0.30
N ALA A 262 5.38 13.21 -0.84
CA ALA A 262 5.71 14.40 -1.64
C ALA A 262 6.44 15.45 -0.81
N ILE A 263 6.01 15.70 0.43
CA ILE A 263 6.68 16.58 1.37
C ILE A 263 8.08 16.07 1.71
N GLY A 264 8.23 14.77 2.02
CA GLY A 264 9.52 14.15 2.31
C GLY A 264 10.51 14.30 1.16
N VAL A 265 10.08 14.07 -0.08
CA VAL A 265 10.90 14.32 -1.30
C VAL A 265 11.26 15.79 -1.43
N GLY A 266 10.33 16.72 -1.18
CA GLY A 266 10.56 18.17 -1.21
C GLY A 266 11.60 18.59 -0.18
N LEU A 267 11.48 18.15 1.06
CA LEU A 267 12.43 18.43 2.14
C LEU A 267 13.84 17.88 1.82
N ARG A 268 13.93 16.66 1.30
CA ARG A 268 15.16 16.04 0.89
C ARG A 268 15.89 16.86 -0.20
N LEU A 269 15.16 17.29 -1.24
CA LEU A 269 15.74 18.10 -2.33
C LEU A 269 16.15 19.49 -1.85
N ALA A 270 15.33 20.12 -1.00
CA ALA A 270 15.67 21.39 -0.38
C ALA A 270 16.95 21.26 0.48
N TRP A 271 17.03 20.23 1.32
CA TRP A 271 18.23 19.94 2.12
C TRP A 271 19.48 19.75 1.26
N ARG A 272 19.40 18.97 0.19
CA ARG A 272 20.51 18.76 -0.78
C ARG A 272 20.98 20.08 -1.38
N THR A 273 20.04 20.94 -1.75
CA THR A 273 20.35 22.26 -2.30
C THR A 273 21.07 23.13 -1.28
N LEU A 274 20.65 23.10 -0.03
CA LEU A 274 21.28 23.83 1.08
C LEU A 274 22.71 23.33 1.32
N VAL A 275 22.95 22.01 1.30
CA VAL A 275 24.30 21.40 1.39
C VAL A 275 25.19 21.93 0.28
N PHE A 276 24.74 21.90 -0.98
CA PHE A 276 25.52 22.41 -2.12
C PHE A 276 25.78 23.92 -2.05
N SER A 277 24.93 24.66 -1.34
CA SER A 277 25.09 26.10 -1.08
C SER A 277 25.97 26.39 0.14
N GLY A 278 26.51 25.37 0.81
CA GLY A 278 27.32 25.50 2.02
C GLY A 278 26.53 25.90 3.27
N ILE A 279 25.20 25.76 3.24
CA ILE A 279 24.33 26.08 4.39
C ILE A 279 24.15 24.82 5.24
N THR A 280 24.64 24.86 6.47
CA THR A 280 24.63 23.75 7.43
C THR A 280 24.12 24.21 8.79
N GLY A 281 24.05 23.29 9.75
CA GLY A 281 23.72 23.58 11.13
C GLY A 281 22.26 24.02 11.35
N ALA A 282 21.98 24.70 12.44
CA ALA A 282 20.61 25.14 12.78
C ALA A 282 19.98 26.07 11.73
N CYS A 283 20.80 26.78 10.93
CA CYS A 283 20.29 27.59 9.83
C CYS A 283 19.63 26.74 8.74
N GLN A 284 20.21 25.59 8.43
CA GLN A 284 19.65 24.61 7.47
C GLN A 284 18.27 24.14 7.95
N LEU A 285 18.12 23.78 9.21
CA LEU A 285 16.84 23.31 9.76
C LEU A 285 15.76 24.40 9.74
N ARG A 286 16.12 25.65 10.04
CA ARG A 286 15.18 26.77 9.93
C ARG A 286 14.65 26.97 8.51
N LEU A 287 15.51 26.80 7.50
CA LEU A 287 15.10 26.91 6.11
C LEU A 287 14.23 25.70 5.69
N LEU A 288 14.56 24.50 6.14
CA LEU A 288 13.71 23.31 5.92
C LEU A 288 12.34 23.46 6.58
N GLU A 289 12.29 24.02 7.79
CA GLU A 289 11.02 24.32 8.44
C GLU A 289 10.16 25.30 7.63
N GLN A 290 10.77 26.34 7.03
CA GLN A 290 10.04 27.27 6.16
C GLN A 290 9.50 26.57 4.92
N VAL A 291 10.27 25.66 4.30
CA VAL A 291 9.81 24.84 3.17
C VAL A 291 8.63 23.97 3.60
N LEU A 292 8.74 23.24 4.71
CA LEU A 292 7.66 22.41 5.22
C LEU A 292 6.38 23.21 5.48
N VAL A 293 6.50 24.37 6.14
CA VAL A 293 5.35 25.23 6.44
C VAL A 293 4.68 25.78 5.18
N ALA A 294 5.43 26.00 4.12
CA ALA A 294 4.91 26.46 2.83
C ALA A 294 4.20 25.34 2.04
N GLU A 295 4.69 24.11 2.12
CA GLU A 295 4.20 22.98 1.33
C GLU A 295 3.10 22.17 2.02
N ARG A 296 3.01 22.18 3.35
CA ARG A 296 2.05 21.37 4.11
C ARG A 296 0.60 21.79 3.86
N THR A 297 -0.30 20.81 3.76
CA THR A 297 -1.73 21.01 3.55
C THR A 297 -2.49 21.44 4.81
N GLY A 298 -1.88 21.25 6.00
CA GLY A 298 -2.51 21.56 7.28
C GLY A 298 -1.51 21.91 8.38
N PRO A 299 -1.96 22.55 9.47
CA PRO A 299 -1.10 23.03 10.56
C PRO A 299 -0.50 21.89 11.40
N HIS A 300 -1.03 20.67 11.28
CA HIS A 300 -0.62 19.51 12.08
C HIS A 300 0.47 18.67 11.39
N THR A 301 0.81 18.98 10.15
CA THR A 301 1.91 18.30 9.45
C THR A 301 3.24 18.87 9.95
N PHE A 302 4.07 17.98 10.47
CA PHE A 302 5.43 18.24 10.95
C PHE A 302 6.33 17.11 10.46
N ALA A 303 7.64 17.29 10.57
CA ALA A 303 8.58 16.23 10.24
C ALA A 303 9.65 16.10 11.32
N THR A 304 9.98 14.87 11.66
CA THR A 304 11.17 14.53 12.45
C THR A 304 12.35 14.39 11.53
N LEU A 305 13.54 14.79 11.94
CA LEU A 305 14.76 14.57 11.17
C LEU A 305 16.02 14.61 12.02
N THR A 306 17.04 13.93 11.51
CA THR A 306 18.44 14.03 11.97
C THR A 306 19.32 14.39 10.81
N THR A 307 20.19 15.42 10.98
CA THR A 307 21.26 15.73 10.05
C THR A 307 22.61 15.40 10.65
N LEU A 308 23.50 14.87 9.82
CA LEU A 308 24.85 14.51 10.18
C LEU A 308 25.84 15.22 9.24
N TYR A 309 26.90 15.81 9.80
CA TYR A 309 28.01 16.39 9.07
C TYR A 309 29.31 15.70 9.51
N VAL A 310 30.04 15.11 8.57
CA VAL A 310 31.34 14.49 8.80
C VAL A 310 32.37 15.27 8.00
N PRO A 311 33.25 16.03 8.67
CA PRO A 311 34.26 16.82 8.01
C PRO A 311 35.31 15.94 7.30
N PRO A 312 36.01 16.47 6.27
CA PRO A 312 37.02 15.71 5.56
C PRO A 312 38.16 15.33 6.51
N GLY A 313 38.36 14.02 6.73
CA GLY A 313 39.44 13.50 7.55
C GLY A 313 39.33 13.71 9.06
N GLY A 314 38.21 14.26 9.53
CA GLY A 314 37.93 14.42 10.94
C GLY A 314 37.56 13.10 11.62
N ASP A 315 37.78 13.01 12.94
CA ASP A 315 37.32 11.93 13.81
C ASP A 315 36.06 12.29 14.61
N ARG A 316 35.40 13.38 14.20
CA ARG A 316 34.20 13.92 14.79
C ARG A 316 33.11 14.05 13.75
N ALA A 317 31.89 13.91 14.18
CA ALA A 317 30.69 14.19 13.41
C ALA A 317 29.82 15.18 14.17
N GLU A 318 29.28 16.17 13.48
CA GLU A 318 28.24 17.04 14.05
C GLU A 318 26.87 16.44 13.75
N VAL A 319 26.03 16.41 14.78
CA VAL A 319 24.67 15.86 14.71
C VAL A 319 23.68 16.92 15.19
N ILE A 320 22.61 17.09 14.46
CA ILE A 320 21.46 17.89 14.85
C ILE A 320 20.20 17.03 14.73
N ARG A 321 19.45 16.96 15.81
CA ARG A 321 18.24 16.16 15.91
C ARG A 321 17.01 17.04 16.14
N ALA A 322 15.99 16.87 15.31
CA ALA A 322 14.71 17.57 15.38
C ALA A 322 13.57 16.56 15.58
N GLY A 323 13.27 16.21 16.82
CA GLY A 323 12.18 15.29 17.17
C GLY A 323 12.40 13.83 16.73
N HIS A 324 13.52 13.52 16.09
CA HIS A 324 13.80 12.21 15.51
C HIS A 324 14.37 11.24 16.57
N PRO A 325 14.25 9.91 16.42
CA PRO A 325 14.87 8.92 17.32
C PRO A 325 16.38 9.10 17.48
N GLY A 326 16.96 8.43 18.47
CA GLY A 326 18.38 8.25 18.60
C GLY A 326 18.98 7.44 17.43
N MET A 327 20.28 7.12 17.53
CA MET A 327 20.99 6.33 16.51
C MET A 327 21.74 5.16 17.17
N LEU A 328 22.10 4.16 16.36
CA LEU A 328 23.04 3.13 16.80
C LEU A 328 24.46 3.52 16.39
N VAL A 329 25.40 3.39 17.32
CA VAL A 329 26.82 3.50 17.08
C VAL A 329 27.41 2.09 17.12
N HIS A 330 27.86 1.62 15.95
CA HIS A 330 28.44 0.29 15.79
C HIS A 330 29.96 0.38 15.68
N SER A 331 30.65 -0.29 16.58
CA SER A 331 32.11 -0.30 16.69
C SER A 331 32.65 -1.72 16.87
N PRO A 332 33.96 -1.97 16.75
CA PRO A 332 34.53 -3.26 17.08
C PRO A 332 34.32 -3.71 18.54
N ALA A 333 33.96 -2.78 19.42
CA ALA A 333 33.65 -3.06 20.83
C ALA A 333 32.19 -3.48 21.05
N GLY A 334 31.32 -3.27 20.07
CA GLY A 334 29.89 -3.58 20.15
C GLY A 334 29.03 -2.48 19.54
N THR A 335 27.74 -2.62 19.70
CA THR A 335 26.72 -1.65 19.26
C THR A 335 26.09 -0.98 20.47
N GLU A 336 25.91 0.31 20.43
CA GLU A 336 25.28 1.09 21.50
C GLU A 336 24.20 2.03 20.95
N TRP A 337 23.18 2.32 21.75
CA TRP A 337 22.18 3.34 21.47
C TRP A 337 22.70 4.70 21.95
N VAL A 338 22.75 5.66 21.04
CA VAL A 338 23.21 7.02 21.35
C VAL A 338 22.09 8.00 21.04
N GLU A 339 21.72 8.79 22.02
CA GLU A 339 20.76 9.87 21.88
C GLU A 339 21.45 11.20 22.23
N VAL A 340 21.55 12.09 21.24
CA VAL A 340 22.07 13.43 21.43
C VAL A 340 20.94 14.40 21.81
N PRO A 341 21.24 15.51 22.54
CA PRO A 341 20.30 16.58 22.74
C PRO A 341 19.68 17.04 21.43
N GLY A 342 18.36 17.19 21.37
CA GLY A 342 17.61 17.60 20.19
C GLY A 342 16.63 18.71 20.48
N GLY A 343 16.05 19.26 19.41
CA GLY A 343 14.92 20.19 19.48
C GLY A 343 13.62 19.52 19.03
N PRO A 344 12.50 20.24 18.99
CA PRO A 344 11.22 19.72 18.51
C PRO A 344 11.29 19.42 17.00
N ALA A 345 10.38 18.55 16.52
CA ALA A 345 10.18 18.31 15.11
C ALA A 345 10.00 19.60 14.33
N ILE A 346 10.51 19.69 13.11
CA ILE A 346 10.33 20.90 12.27
C ILE A 346 8.84 21.04 11.91
N GLY A 347 8.36 22.29 11.95
CA GLY A 347 6.94 22.59 11.72
C GLY A 347 6.03 22.42 12.94
N PHE A 348 6.53 21.81 14.05
CA PHE A 348 5.76 21.69 15.29
C PHE A 348 5.61 23.02 16.03
N MET A 349 6.68 23.82 16.07
CA MET A 349 6.71 25.16 16.65
C MET A 349 7.34 26.18 15.68
N PRO A 350 6.71 26.50 14.56
CA PRO A 350 7.32 27.29 13.49
C PRO A 350 7.92 28.61 13.97
N GLY A 351 9.19 28.83 13.65
CA GLY A 351 9.94 30.05 13.99
C GLY A 351 10.28 30.20 15.48
N ARG A 352 9.97 29.23 16.34
CA ARG A 352 10.25 29.22 17.78
C ARG A 352 11.14 28.09 18.23
N ALA A 353 11.38 27.13 17.39
CA ALA A 353 12.22 25.98 17.68
C ALA A 353 13.70 26.34 17.61
N ASP A 354 14.50 25.70 18.47
CA ASP A 354 15.96 25.71 18.39
C ASP A 354 16.49 24.26 18.40
N TRP A 355 17.60 24.07 17.70
CA TRP A 355 18.20 22.75 17.52
C TRP A 355 19.69 22.81 17.84
N PRO A 356 20.10 22.23 18.98
CA PRO A 356 21.50 22.21 19.37
C PRO A 356 22.32 21.33 18.44
N VAL A 357 23.55 21.75 18.18
CA VAL A 357 24.57 20.95 17.50
C VAL A 357 25.31 20.14 18.52
N SER A 358 25.38 18.83 18.34
CA SER A 358 26.15 17.90 19.18
C SER A 358 27.32 17.33 18.40
N GLU A 359 28.47 17.20 19.04
CA GLU A 359 29.65 16.56 18.46
C GLU A 359 29.75 15.10 18.97
N LEU A 360 29.96 14.17 18.04
CA LEU A 360 30.26 12.76 18.33
C LEU A 360 31.67 12.42 17.84
N THR A 361 32.42 11.69 18.66
CA THR A 361 33.69 11.10 18.22
C THR A 361 33.40 9.84 17.43
N VAL A 362 33.95 9.75 16.20
CA VAL A 362 33.75 8.64 15.27
C VAL A 362 35.12 8.09 14.87
N PRO A 363 35.71 7.19 15.68
CA PRO A 363 36.98 6.54 15.33
C PRO A 363 36.89 5.74 14.03
N VAL A 364 38.06 5.45 13.43
CA VAL A 364 38.12 4.58 12.24
C VAL A 364 37.50 3.21 12.56
N GLY A 365 36.68 2.71 11.66
CA GLY A 365 35.96 1.46 11.82
C GLY A 365 34.62 1.59 12.58
N THR A 366 34.35 2.76 13.19
CA THR A 366 33.04 3.04 13.79
C THR A 366 32.03 3.44 12.73
N GLY A 367 30.82 2.95 12.87
CA GLY A 367 29.68 3.27 12.02
C GLY A 367 28.55 3.94 12.80
N LEU A 368 27.92 4.92 12.18
CA LEU A 368 26.71 5.57 12.63
C LEU A 368 25.53 5.02 11.84
N ILE A 369 24.50 4.52 12.50
CA ILE A 369 23.31 3.96 11.89
C ILE A 369 22.15 4.84 12.28
N LEU A 370 21.65 5.60 11.33
CA LEU A 370 20.46 6.42 11.43
C LEU A 370 19.27 5.62 10.90
N PHE A 371 18.11 5.74 11.51
CA PHE A 371 16.90 5.02 11.12
C PHE A 371 15.64 5.76 11.57
N THR A 372 14.53 5.51 10.88
CA THR A 372 13.21 5.98 11.23
C THR A 372 12.55 5.05 12.27
N ASP A 373 11.53 5.52 12.95
CA ASP A 373 10.86 4.83 14.06
C ASP A 373 10.21 3.51 13.64
N GLY A 374 9.79 3.36 12.37
CA GLY A 374 9.30 2.09 11.82
C GLY A 374 10.25 0.91 11.99
N LEU A 375 11.55 1.12 12.29
CA LEU A 375 12.50 0.05 12.56
C LEU A 375 12.31 -0.58 13.94
N PHE A 376 11.82 0.16 14.95
CA PHE A 376 11.62 -0.32 16.32
C PHE A 376 10.18 -0.22 16.83
N GLU A 377 9.34 0.60 16.21
CA GLU A 377 7.90 0.64 16.46
C GLU A 377 7.20 -0.51 15.73
N VAL A 378 7.64 -1.72 16.02
CA VAL A 378 7.20 -2.96 15.40
C VAL A 378 6.42 -3.80 16.39
N ARG A 379 5.26 -4.33 15.98
CA ARG A 379 4.48 -5.26 16.80
C ARG A 379 5.13 -6.63 16.84
N THR A 380 5.25 -7.18 18.05
CA THR A 380 5.83 -8.50 18.28
C THR A 380 4.72 -9.53 18.53
N GLY A 381 4.51 -10.45 17.57
CA GLY A 381 3.59 -11.58 17.75
C GLY A 381 2.11 -11.22 17.86
N ALA A 382 1.28 -12.22 18.18
CA ALA A 382 -0.17 -12.09 18.33
C ALA A 382 -0.61 -11.37 19.63
N ASP A 383 0.29 -11.25 20.60
CA ASP A 383 0.00 -10.73 21.94
C ASP A 383 0.11 -9.19 22.03
N GLY A 384 0.45 -8.51 20.91
CA GLY A 384 0.42 -7.06 20.80
C GLY A 384 1.55 -6.33 21.54
N GLY A 385 2.66 -7.00 21.84
CA GLY A 385 3.88 -6.37 22.35
C GLY A 385 4.56 -5.49 21.29
N TRP A 386 5.40 -4.55 21.72
CA TRP A 386 6.21 -3.71 20.85
C TRP A 386 7.69 -4.08 21.03
N LEU A 387 8.47 -4.02 19.93
CA LEU A 387 9.92 -4.27 19.94
C LEU A 387 10.63 -3.20 20.79
N GLY A 388 10.38 -1.93 20.48
CA GLY A 388 10.96 -0.77 21.14
C GLY A 388 12.47 -0.63 20.93
N GLU A 389 13.03 0.44 21.48
CA GLU A 389 14.46 0.78 21.36
C GLU A 389 15.38 -0.31 21.93
N GLN A 390 15.03 -0.86 23.10
CA GLN A 390 15.83 -1.90 23.75
C GLN A 390 15.81 -3.22 22.97
N GLY A 391 14.65 -3.56 22.38
CA GLY A 391 14.54 -4.72 21.53
C GLY A 391 15.39 -4.59 20.26
N LEU A 392 15.36 -3.41 19.61
CA LEU A 392 16.21 -3.11 18.47
C LEU A 392 17.70 -3.18 18.83
N LEU A 393 18.10 -2.58 19.97
CA LEU A 393 19.48 -2.63 20.44
C LEU A 393 19.95 -4.08 20.66
N SER A 394 19.14 -4.92 21.32
CA SER A 394 19.47 -6.33 21.54
C SER A 394 19.64 -7.11 20.23
N ILE A 395 18.81 -6.82 19.23
CA ILE A 395 18.98 -7.41 17.89
C ILE A 395 20.30 -6.94 17.29
N ALA A 396 20.56 -5.63 17.31
CA ALA A 396 21.75 -5.02 16.72
C ALA A 396 23.05 -5.55 17.34
N GLU A 397 23.11 -5.74 18.65
CA GLU A 397 24.23 -6.37 19.38
C GLU A 397 24.45 -7.83 18.97
N SER A 398 23.39 -8.53 18.58
CA SER A 398 23.46 -9.93 18.18
C SER A 398 23.86 -10.15 16.73
N VAL A 399 23.94 -9.09 15.91
CA VAL A 399 24.40 -9.15 14.53
C VAL A 399 25.94 -9.22 14.52
N THR A 400 26.49 -10.22 13.85
CA THR A 400 27.95 -10.47 13.80
C THR A 400 28.60 -10.12 12.48
N ALA A 401 27.86 -9.58 11.54
CA ALA A 401 28.34 -9.26 10.21
C ALA A 401 29.24 -8.00 10.22
N ASP A 402 30.49 -8.13 9.76
CA ASP A 402 31.46 -7.01 9.73
C ASP A 402 31.20 -6.00 8.61
N GLN A 403 30.58 -6.43 7.52
CA GLN A 403 30.34 -5.56 6.36
C GLN A 403 29.04 -4.77 6.53
N PRO A 404 29.03 -3.43 6.34
CA PRO A 404 27.86 -2.58 6.53
C PRO A 404 26.59 -3.06 5.82
N ALA A 405 26.72 -3.52 4.57
CA ALA A 405 25.60 -4.01 3.80
C ALA A 405 24.99 -5.29 4.42
N ARG A 406 25.82 -6.24 4.79
CA ARG A 406 25.40 -7.49 5.43
C ARG A 406 24.82 -7.25 6.83
N TYR A 407 25.43 -6.33 7.57
CA TYR A 407 24.92 -5.93 8.88
C TYR A 407 23.49 -5.40 8.78
N LEU A 408 23.24 -4.45 7.86
CA LEU A 408 21.88 -3.93 7.68
C LEU A 408 20.90 -4.98 7.18
N ASP A 409 21.32 -5.86 6.26
CA ASP A 409 20.45 -6.93 5.75
C ASP A 409 20.07 -7.92 6.84
N GLU A 410 21.01 -8.27 7.73
CA GLU A 410 20.75 -9.16 8.87
C GLU A 410 19.90 -8.50 9.95
N LEU A 411 20.21 -7.25 10.31
CA LEU A 411 19.41 -6.46 11.26
C LEU A 411 17.95 -6.36 10.79
N LEU A 412 17.75 -5.90 9.58
CA LEU A 412 16.42 -5.71 9.00
C LEU A 412 15.66 -7.04 8.85
N GLY A 413 16.34 -8.10 8.38
CA GLY A 413 15.71 -9.43 8.27
C GLY A 413 15.23 -10.00 9.61
N ARG A 414 15.95 -9.71 10.72
CA ARG A 414 15.52 -10.11 12.07
C ARG A 414 14.32 -9.31 12.54
N VAL A 415 14.28 -7.99 12.29
CA VAL A 415 13.12 -7.14 12.58
C VAL A 415 11.91 -7.59 11.78
N GLU A 416 12.07 -7.82 10.47
CA GLU A 416 11.00 -8.33 9.59
C GLU A 416 10.46 -9.70 10.06
N ALA A 417 11.34 -10.59 10.54
CA ALA A 417 10.94 -11.89 11.07
C ALA A 417 10.10 -11.77 12.36
N ILE A 418 10.39 -10.78 13.21
CA ILE A 418 9.61 -10.47 14.41
C ILE A 418 8.25 -9.86 14.04
N ALA A 419 8.20 -9.01 13.03
CA ALA A 419 6.99 -8.38 12.52
C ALA A 419 6.05 -9.36 11.80
N ALA A 420 6.59 -10.39 11.16
CA ALA A 420 5.84 -11.29 10.28
C ALA A 420 4.59 -11.93 10.92
N PRO A 421 4.60 -12.44 12.18
CA PRO A 421 3.41 -12.98 12.82
C PRO A 421 2.30 -11.94 13.04
N ALA A 422 2.66 -10.66 13.16
CA ALA A 422 1.73 -9.55 13.31
C ALA A 422 1.29 -8.95 11.96
N GLY A 423 1.75 -9.53 10.83
CA GLY A 423 1.38 -9.16 9.46
C GLY A 423 2.42 -8.29 8.73
N GLY A 424 3.65 -8.16 9.25
CA GLY A 424 4.75 -7.38 8.67
C GLY A 424 4.95 -6.03 9.34
N LEU A 425 5.79 -5.19 8.74
CA LEU A 425 6.07 -3.83 9.22
C LEU A 425 4.80 -2.96 9.14
N ASP A 426 4.49 -2.24 10.20
CA ASP A 426 3.31 -1.36 10.26
C ASP A 426 3.57 -0.04 9.53
N ASP A 427 4.82 0.45 9.55
CA ASP A 427 5.26 1.70 8.95
C ASP A 427 6.45 1.50 8.02
N ASP A 428 6.78 2.54 7.25
CA ASP A 428 7.97 2.58 6.42
C ASP A 428 9.23 2.54 7.27
N VAL A 429 10.30 2.00 6.72
CA VAL A 429 11.60 1.94 7.38
C VAL A 429 12.68 2.46 6.46
N ALA A 430 13.30 3.56 6.84
CA ALA A 430 14.55 4.04 6.24
C ALA A 430 15.72 3.80 7.17
N ILE A 431 16.84 3.35 6.62
CA ILE A 431 18.10 3.15 7.38
C ILE A 431 19.25 3.68 6.56
N VAL A 432 20.12 4.43 7.19
CA VAL A 432 21.40 4.90 6.62
C VAL A 432 22.53 4.54 7.55
N TYR A 433 23.48 3.75 7.05
CA TYR A 433 24.69 3.33 7.75
C TYR A 433 25.91 4.02 7.14
N LEU A 434 26.60 4.84 7.92
CA LEU A 434 27.83 5.52 7.56
C LEU A 434 28.97 4.95 8.40
N ARG A 435 29.93 4.22 7.79
CA ARG A 435 31.09 3.67 8.49
C ARG A 435 32.35 4.38 8.06
N ARG A 436 33.10 4.89 9.03
CA ARG A 436 34.37 5.57 8.79
C ARG A 436 35.45 4.61 8.29
N ARG A 437 36.04 4.93 7.12
CA ARG A 437 37.14 4.19 6.52
C ARG A 437 38.50 4.57 7.11
N PRO A 438 39.47 3.64 7.16
CA PRO A 438 40.89 4.00 7.28
C PRO A 438 41.24 4.94 6.14
N ARG A 439 42.06 5.97 6.43
CA ARG A 439 42.70 6.74 5.36
C ARG A 439 43.61 5.78 4.60
N GLU A 440 43.40 5.56 3.33
CA GLU A 440 44.42 5.01 2.48
C GLU A 440 45.57 6.03 2.47
N GLU A 441 46.71 5.69 3.07
CA GLU A 441 47.95 6.44 2.84
C GLU A 441 48.19 6.41 1.35
N VAL A 442 48.12 7.60 0.72
CA VAL A 442 48.60 7.78 -0.66
C VAL A 442 50.10 7.46 -0.59
N ARG A 443 50.44 6.20 -0.90
CA ARG A 443 51.84 5.85 -1.17
C ARG A 443 52.23 6.68 -2.38
N GLY A 444 52.93 7.78 -2.12
CA GLY A 444 53.57 8.57 -3.13
C GLY A 444 54.51 7.68 -3.94
N GLU A 445 54.22 7.54 -5.23
CA GLU A 445 55.18 7.14 -6.22
C GLU A 445 56.03 8.35 -6.60
#